data_bf4f680a1f4631281575cf6333db1500
#
_entry.id   bf4f680a1f4631281575cf6333db1500
#
_cell.length_a   1.000
_cell.length_b   1.000
_cell.length_c   1.000
_cell.angle_alpha   90.00
_cell.angle_beta   90.00
_cell.angle_gamma   90.00
#
_symmetry.space_group_name_H-M   'P 1'
#
loop_
_entity.id
_entity.type
_entity.pdbx_description
1 polymer ?
#
loop_
_entity_poly.entity_id
_entity_poly.type
_entity_poly.pdbx_seq_one_letter_code
_entity_poly.pdbx_strand_id
1 'polypeptide(L)'
;MTETISKLEQKINIKFKDQELLKKALIHKSHNNIHNNEKLEFLGDRVLGLVLAKTLLKIYPEEKEGVIDKKFANLVNKKTCLLIAKKIELKKYITTGNSYKGLGRSEDKIIGDGLEALLGAIFLDQNIIVVEKLILNLWNDFLDKSSITKIDAKTQLQEHSLKKYKSLPVYKINKQSGP
;
A
#
# COMPACT_ATOMS: atom_id res chain seq x y z
N MET A 1 -23.17 5.76 12.12
CA MET A 1 -22.38 5.64 10.87
C MET A 1 -21.90 7.00 10.36
N THR A 2 -22.75 8.01 10.27
CA THR A 2 -22.39 9.37 9.78
C THR A 2 -21.27 10.04 10.61
N GLU A 3 -21.35 10.00 11.94
CA GLU A 3 -20.32 10.57 12.84
C GLU A 3 -18.97 9.86 12.71
N THR A 4 -18.98 8.56 12.49
CA THR A 4 -17.75 7.76 12.32
C THR A 4 -17.04 8.13 11.02
N ILE A 5 -17.76 8.28 9.92
CA ILE A 5 -17.20 8.67 8.60
C ILE A 5 -16.63 10.08 8.66
N SER A 6 -17.34 11.02 9.31
CA SER A 6 -16.82 12.39 9.49
C SER A 6 -15.48 12.45 10.23
N LYS A 7 -15.25 11.55 11.19
CA LYS A 7 -13.95 11.44 11.89
C LYS A 7 -12.83 10.97 10.95
N LEU A 8 -13.11 10.07 10.00
CA LEU A 8 -12.14 9.68 8.99
C LEU A 8 -11.79 10.84 8.07
N GLU A 9 -12.80 11.56 7.56
CA GLU A 9 -12.59 12.74 6.71
C GLU A 9 -11.70 13.81 7.39
N GLN A 10 -11.95 14.08 8.68
CA GLN A 10 -11.12 14.97 9.48
C GLN A 10 -9.68 14.45 9.60
N LYS A 11 -9.50 13.16 9.84
CA LYS A 11 -8.19 12.53 10.00
C LYS A 11 -7.32 12.59 8.74
N ILE A 12 -7.93 12.40 7.57
CA ILE A 12 -7.24 12.51 6.27
C ILE A 12 -7.28 13.94 5.71
N ASN A 13 -7.97 14.85 6.37
CA ASN A 13 -8.19 16.24 5.94
C ASN A 13 -8.77 16.36 4.52
N ILE A 14 -9.73 15.50 4.19
CA ILE A 14 -10.45 15.48 2.91
C ILE A 14 -11.93 15.27 3.20
N LYS A 15 -12.77 16.16 2.64
CA LYS A 15 -14.21 16.03 2.69
C LYS A 15 -14.72 15.49 1.35
N PHE A 16 -15.42 14.36 1.38
CA PHE A 16 -16.01 13.76 0.19
C PHE A 16 -17.25 14.53 -0.28
N LYS A 17 -17.36 14.69 -1.59
CA LYS A 17 -18.56 15.19 -2.26
C LYS A 17 -19.61 14.09 -2.35
N ASP A 18 -19.16 12.87 -2.69
CA ASP A 18 -19.99 11.67 -2.74
C ASP A 18 -19.72 10.78 -1.51
N GLN A 19 -20.60 10.87 -0.51
CA GLN A 19 -20.51 10.08 0.72
C GLN A 19 -20.77 8.58 0.49
N GLU A 20 -21.52 8.21 -0.55
CA GLU A 20 -21.77 6.81 -0.90
C GLU A 20 -20.50 6.16 -1.48
N LEU A 21 -19.71 6.91 -2.22
CA LEU A 21 -18.41 6.44 -2.71
C LEU A 21 -17.44 6.16 -1.54
N LEU A 22 -17.40 7.04 -0.54
CA LEU A 22 -16.59 6.80 0.66
C LEU A 22 -17.09 5.57 1.44
N LYS A 23 -18.41 5.43 1.65
CA LYS A 23 -18.97 4.24 2.30
C LYS A 23 -18.58 2.97 1.56
N LYS A 24 -18.70 2.97 0.22
CA LYS A 24 -18.34 1.83 -0.63
C LYS A 24 -16.88 1.44 -0.49
N ALA A 25 -15.96 2.40 -0.40
CA ALA A 25 -14.53 2.15 -0.18
C ALA A 25 -14.24 1.42 1.14
N LEU A 26 -15.12 1.57 2.12
CA LEU A 26 -14.98 0.99 3.47
C LEU A 26 -15.75 -0.34 3.64
N ILE A 27 -16.42 -0.85 2.60
CA ILE A 27 -17.16 -2.11 2.67
C ILE A 27 -16.33 -3.24 2.07
N HIS A 28 -15.88 -4.18 2.91
CA HIS A 28 -15.20 -5.38 2.45
C HIS A 28 -16.20 -6.38 1.82
N LYS A 29 -15.76 -7.17 0.84
CA LYS A 29 -16.57 -8.17 0.14
C LYS A 29 -17.23 -9.21 1.05
N SER A 30 -16.67 -9.49 2.22
CA SER A 30 -17.28 -10.39 3.20
C SER A 30 -18.60 -9.84 3.79
N HIS A 31 -18.78 -8.52 3.75
CA HIS A 31 -20.02 -7.87 4.19
C HIS A 31 -21.03 -7.79 3.07
N ASN A 32 -20.60 -7.41 1.87
CA ASN A 32 -21.46 -7.31 0.69
C ASN A 32 -20.69 -7.76 -0.56
N ASN A 33 -21.14 -8.85 -1.19
CA ASN A 33 -20.47 -9.44 -2.34
C ASN A 33 -20.67 -8.64 -3.65
N ILE A 34 -21.66 -7.75 -3.71
CA ILE A 34 -21.99 -6.95 -4.90
C ILE A 34 -21.50 -5.52 -4.75
N HIS A 35 -21.86 -4.89 -3.62
CA HIS A 35 -21.48 -3.50 -3.32
C HIS A 35 -20.33 -3.48 -2.32
N ASN A 36 -19.11 -3.57 -2.82
CA ASN A 36 -17.88 -3.63 -2.00
C ASN A 36 -16.75 -2.79 -2.61
N ASN A 37 -15.61 -2.83 -1.97
CA ASN A 37 -14.46 -1.99 -2.27
C ASN A 37 -13.49 -2.54 -3.33
N GLU A 38 -13.66 -3.76 -3.86
CA GLU A 38 -12.65 -4.41 -4.73
C GLU A 38 -12.29 -3.58 -5.97
N LYS A 39 -13.27 -2.95 -6.63
CA LYS A 39 -12.98 -2.10 -7.81
C LYS A 39 -12.24 -0.81 -7.44
N LEU A 40 -12.49 -0.28 -6.25
CA LEU A 40 -11.80 0.91 -5.75
C LEU A 40 -10.38 0.56 -5.28
N GLU A 41 -10.19 -0.61 -4.66
CA GLU A 41 -8.87 -1.19 -4.35
C GLU A 41 -8.02 -1.31 -5.63
N PHE A 42 -8.57 -1.94 -6.68
CA PHE A 42 -7.89 -2.06 -7.97
C PHE A 42 -7.44 -0.71 -8.52
N LEU A 43 -8.30 0.31 -8.48
CA LEU A 43 -7.96 1.65 -8.95
C LEU A 43 -6.91 2.31 -8.05
N GLY A 44 -7.11 2.22 -6.74
CA GLY A 44 -6.24 2.89 -5.76
C GLY A 44 -4.82 2.37 -5.75
N ASP A 45 -4.62 1.06 -5.95
CA ASP A 45 -3.28 0.48 -6.13
C ASP A 45 -2.55 1.11 -7.34
N ARG A 46 -3.23 1.33 -8.48
CA ARG A 46 -2.64 1.99 -9.66
C ARG A 46 -2.34 3.47 -9.41
N VAL A 47 -3.24 4.17 -8.72
CA VAL A 47 -3.04 5.57 -8.33
C VAL A 47 -1.85 5.71 -7.38
N LEU A 48 -1.76 4.86 -6.37
CA LEU A 48 -0.63 4.79 -5.44
C LEU A 48 0.68 4.55 -6.18
N GLY A 49 0.69 3.54 -7.05
CA GLY A 49 1.85 3.21 -7.86
C GLY A 49 2.31 4.36 -8.74
N LEU A 50 1.38 5.01 -9.46
CA LEU A 50 1.68 6.17 -10.31
C LEU A 50 2.31 7.32 -9.53
N VAL A 51 1.71 7.69 -8.40
CA VAL A 51 2.17 8.80 -7.56
C VAL A 51 3.57 8.53 -7.01
N LEU A 52 3.80 7.33 -6.47
CA LEU A 52 5.09 6.98 -5.87
C LEU A 52 6.19 6.81 -6.94
N ALA A 53 5.88 6.22 -8.10
CA ALA A 53 6.82 6.13 -9.21
C ALA A 53 7.25 7.51 -9.70
N LYS A 54 6.30 8.41 -9.98
CA LYS A 54 6.56 9.81 -10.35
C LYS A 54 7.44 10.51 -9.30
N THR A 55 7.15 10.29 -8.02
CA THR A 55 7.87 10.91 -6.92
C THR A 55 9.31 10.40 -6.83
N LEU A 56 9.53 9.11 -6.96
CA LEU A 56 10.87 8.52 -6.95
C LEU A 56 11.73 9.01 -8.11
N LEU A 57 11.18 9.12 -9.32
CA LEU A 57 11.89 9.70 -10.47
C LEU A 57 12.32 11.16 -10.23
N LYS A 58 11.49 11.92 -9.50
CA LYS A 58 11.82 13.31 -9.14
C LYS A 58 12.89 13.39 -8.05
N ILE A 59 12.86 12.48 -7.07
CA ILE A 59 13.82 12.47 -5.94
C ILE A 59 15.18 11.90 -6.38
N TYR A 60 15.17 10.90 -7.27
CA TYR A 60 16.35 10.14 -7.68
C TYR A 60 16.55 10.16 -9.21
N PRO A 61 16.74 11.34 -9.84
CA PRO A 61 16.82 11.45 -11.30
C PRO A 61 18.01 10.72 -11.92
N GLU A 62 19.10 10.54 -11.18
CA GLU A 62 20.34 9.92 -11.64
C GLU A 62 20.42 8.41 -11.31
N GLU A 63 19.44 7.88 -10.58
CA GLU A 63 19.46 6.47 -10.21
C GLU A 63 19.02 5.58 -11.38
N LYS A 64 19.62 4.39 -11.46
CA LYS A 64 19.23 3.38 -12.45
C LYS A 64 17.83 2.83 -12.14
N GLU A 65 17.10 2.46 -13.20
CA GLU A 65 15.73 1.91 -13.12
C GLU A 65 15.62 0.79 -12.09
N GLY A 66 16.52 -0.20 -12.08
CA GLY A 66 16.46 -1.31 -11.12
C GLY A 66 16.69 -0.91 -9.65
N VAL A 67 17.31 0.25 -9.37
CA VAL A 67 17.41 0.81 -8.01
C VAL A 67 16.10 1.49 -7.62
N ILE A 68 15.52 2.23 -8.56
CA ILE A 68 14.22 2.89 -8.37
C ILE A 68 13.13 1.84 -8.14
N ASP A 69 13.12 0.75 -8.91
CA ASP A 69 12.16 -0.35 -8.76
C ASP A 69 12.22 -0.99 -7.36
N LYS A 70 13.43 -1.23 -6.84
CA LYS A 70 13.61 -1.71 -5.46
C LYS A 70 13.08 -0.74 -4.41
N LYS A 71 13.30 0.57 -4.58
CA LYS A 71 12.73 1.61 -3.72
C LYS A 71 11.21 1.62 -3.81
N PHE A 72 10.67 1.57 -5.02
CA PHE A 72 9.25 1.52 -5.31
C PHE A 72 8.57 0.31 -4.64
N ALA A 73 9.10 -0.90 -4.85
CA ALA A 73 8.58 -2.11 -4.24
C ALA A 73 8.49 -2.03 -2.70
N ASN A 74 9.45 -1.35 -2.05
CA ASN A 74 9.41 -1.12 -0.61
C ASN A 74 8.30 -0.15 -0.17
N LEU A 75 7.92 0.78 -1.02
CA LEU A 75 6.89 1.78 -0.73
C LEU A 75 5.47 1.24 -0.94
N VAL A 76 5.26 0.41 -1.98
CA VAL A 76 3.93 -0.09 -2.35
C VAL A 76 3.59 -1.47 -1.75
N ASN A 77 4.51 -2.09 -1.00
CA ASN A 77 4.23 -3.42 -0.48
C ASN A 77 3.14 -3.41 0.61
N LYS A 78 2.50 -4.57 0.79
CA LYS A 78 1.41 -4.78 1.75
C LYS A 78 1.75 -4.37 3.18
N LYS A 79 3.01 -4.55 3.61
CA LYS A 79 3.46 -4.17 4.94
C LYS A 79 3.45 -2.66 5.13
N THR A 80 3.92 -1.90 4.15
CA THR A 80 3.93 -0.44 4.17
C THR A 80 2.50 0.11 4.12
N CYS A 81 1.66 -0.38 3.20
CA CYS A 81 0.24 -0.01 3.14
C CYS A 81 -0.48 -0.27 4.47
N LEU A 82 -0.24 -1.43 5.09
CA LEU A 82 -0.80 -1.75 6.40
C LEU A 82 -0.36 -0.78 7.50
N LEU A 83 0.94 -0.43 7.55
CA LEU A 83 1.45 0.51 8.56
C LEU A 83 0.81 1.88 8.42
N ILE A 84 0.61 2.34 7.19
CA ILE A 84 -0.06 3.61 6.91
C ILE A 84 -1.54 3.54 7.26
N ALA A 85 -2.23 2.47 6.89
CA ALA A 85 -3.62 2.25 7.26
C ALA A 85 -3.82 2.23 8.79
N LYS A 86 -2.88 1.64 9.53
CA LYS A 86 -2.85 1.66 11.00
C LYS A 86 -2.62 3.08 11.56
N LYS A 87 -1.75 3.88 10.93
CA LYS A 87 -1.48 5.28 11.33
C LYS A 87 -2.75 6.15 11.28
N ILE A 88 -3.62 5.92 10.30
CA ILE A 88 -4.91 6.60 10.20
C ILE A 88 -6.06 5.84 10.88
N GLU A 89 -5.76 4.75 11.60
CA GLU A 89 -6.73 3.89 12.29
C GLU A 89 -7.86 3.36 11.39
N LEU A 90 -7.55 3.08 10.12
CA LEU A 90 -8.54 2.78 9.08
C LEU A 90 -9.44 1.58 9.43
N LYS A 91 -8.91 0.61 10.20
CA LYS A 91 -9.66 -0.54 10.70
C LYS A 91 -10.99 -0.17 11.38
N LYS A 92 -11.03 0.96 12.11
CA LYS A 92 -12.22 1.42 12.84
C LYS A 92 -13.40 1.76 11.93
N TYR A 93 -13.13 1.95 10.64
CA TYR A 93 -14.11 2.41 9.65
C TYR A 93 -14.49 1.31 8.66
N ILE A 94 -13.69 0.24 8.52
CA ILE A 94 -13.95 -0.85 7.59
C ILE A 94 -15.08 -1.73 8.13
N THR A 95 -16.06 -1.99 7.28
CA THR A 95 -17.19 -2.90 7.57
C THR A 95 -16.90 -4.27 6.96
N THR A 96 -16.92 -5.31 7.81
CA THR A 96 -16.75 -6.71 7.41
C THR A 96 -17.98 -7.52 7.76
N GLY A 97 -18.15 -8.71 7.15
CA GLY A 97 -19.27 -9.60 7.46
C GLY A 97 -19.18 -10.20 8.87
N ASN A 98 -20.33 -10.54 9.46
CA ASN A 98 -20.42 -11.08 10.82
C ASN A 98 -19.68 -12.41 11.03
N SER A 99 -19.54 -13.20 9.97
CA SER A 99 -18.79 -14.47 9.98
C SER A 99 -17.26 -14.25 9.94
N TYR A 100 -16.82 -13.03 9.67
CA TYR A 100 -15.41 -12.69 9.58
C TYR A 100 -14.81 -12.52 10.99
N LYS A 101 -14.21 -13.55 11.49
CA LYS A 101 -13.43 -13.51 12.74
C LYS A 101 -12.00 -13.08 12.43
N GLY A 102 -11.81 -11.85 11.91
CA GLY A 102 -10.51 -11.35 11.50
C GLY A 102 -9.43 -11.60 12.54
N LEU A 103 -8.55 -12.53 12.26
CA LEU A 103 -7.40 -12.87 13.09
C LEU A 103 -6.15 -12.88 12.22
N GLY A 104 -5.17 -12.06 12.59
CA GLY A 104 -3.84 -12.10 12.01
C GLY A 104 -3.75 -11.64 10.55
N ARG A 105 -3.09 -12.44 9.69
CA ARG A 105 -2.73 -12.05 8.31
C ARG A 105 -3.92 -11.67 7.41
N SER A 106 -5.08 -12.28 7.62
CA SER A 106 -6.26 -11.96 6.82
C SER A 106 -6.85 -10.59 7.18
N GLU A 107 -6.79 -10.19 8.44
CA GLU A 107 -7.18 -8.85 8.88
C GLU A 107 -6.24 -7.79 8.34
N ASP A 108 -4.94 -8.02 8.43
CA ASP A 108 -3.91 -7.12 7.91
C ASP A 108 -4.10 -6.87 6.39
N LYS A 109 -4.46 -7.92 5.63
CA LYS A 109 -4.77 -7.78 4.21
C LYS A 109 -5.97 -6.85 4.00
N ILE A 110 -7.10 -7.08 4.68
CA ILE A 110 -8.31 -6.26 4.55
C ILE A 110 -8.05 -4.78 4.86
N ILE A 111 -7.22 -4.51 5.85
CA ILE A 111 -6.88 -3.15 6.24
C ILE A 111 -6.03 -2.47 5.16
N GLY A 112 -5.06 -3.20 4.56
CA GLY A 112 -4.25 -2.70 3.46
C GLY A 112 -5.07 -2.45 2.19
N ASP A 113 -5.88 -3.44 1.79
CA ASP A 113 -6.80 -3.34 0.63
C ASP A 113 -7.80 -2.17 0.82
N GLY A 114 -8.26 -1.96 2.06
CA GLY A 114 -9.11 -0.82 2.42
C GLY A 114 -8.43 0.54 2.26
N LEU A 115 -7.12 0.65 2.50
CA LEU A 115 -6.36 1.88 2.22
C LEU A 115 -6.30 2.16 0.72
N GLU A 116 -5.98 1.16 -0.08
CA GLU A 116 -5.95 1.30 -1.53
C GLU A 116 -7.34 1.71 -2.04
N ALA A 117 -8.41 1.07 -1.55
CA ALA A 117 -9.77 1.44 -1.91
C ALA A 117 -10.13 2.89 -1.53
N LEU A 118 -9.67 3.35 -0.38
CA LEU A 118 -9.85 4.75 0.05
C LEU A 118 -9.13 5.71 -0.90
N LEU A 119 -7.90 5.41 -1.31
CA LEU A 119 -7.15 6.21 -2.28
C LEU A 119 -7.85 6.25 -3.65
N GLY A 120 -8.38 5.11 -4.11
CA GLY A 120 -9.16 5.03 -5.34
C GLY A 120 -10.45 5.85 -5.28
N ALA A 121 -11.15 5.83 -4.15
CA ALA A 121 -12.34 6.64 -3.92
C ALA A 121 -12.01 8.15 -3.91
N ILE A 122 -10.95 8.58 -3.24
CA ILE A 122 -10.52 9.98 -3.23
C ILE A 122 -10.16 10.45 -4.64
N PHE A 123 -9.48 9.61 -5.43
CA PHE A 123 -9.16 9.95 -6.81
C PHE A 123 -10.43 10.20 -7.66
N LEU A 124 -11.45 9.35 -7.53
CA LEU A 124 -12.72 9.51 -8.26
C LEU A 124 -13.56 10.69 -7.78
N ASP A 125 -13.60 10.90 -6.47
CA ASP A 125 -14.41 11.98 -5.86
C ASP A 125 -13.80 13.37 -6.08
N GLN A 126 -12.48 13.46 -6.04
CA GLN A 126 -11.75 14.72 -6.11
C GLN A 126 -10.96 14.84 -7.41
N ASN A 127 -9.73 14.38 -7.41
CA ASN A 127 -8.82 14.29 -8.58
C ASN A 127 -7.44 13.77 -8.14
N ILE A 128 -6.52 13.65 -9.11
CA ILE A 128 -5.15 13.18 -8.87
C ILE A 128 -4.35 14.11 -7.94
N ILE A 129 -4.59 15.42 -7.97
CA ILE A 129 -3.81 16.40 -7.18
C ILE A 129 -4.12 16.22 -5.70
N VAL A 130 -5.39 16.00 -5.33
CA VAL A 130 -5.81 15.82 -3.93
C VAL A 130 -5.28 14.49 -3.38
N VAL A 131 -5.42 13.39 -4.13
CA VAL A 131 -4.93 12.08 -3.67
C VAL A 131 -3.40 12.04 -3.62
N GLU A 132 -2.70 12.66 -4.57
CA GLU A 132 -1.23 12.80 -4.56
C GLU A 132 -0.76 13.51 -3.28
N LYS A 133 -1.39 14.62 -2.92
CA LYS A 133 -1.06 15.35 -1.69
C LYS A 133 -1.23 14.48 -0.44
N LEU A 134 -2.30 13.70 -0.37
CA LEU A 134 -2.52 12.77 0.74
C LEU A 134 -1.46 11.67 0.76
N ILE A 135 -1.19 11.03 -0.38
CA ILE A 135 -0.19 9.96 -0.48
C ILE A 135 1.17 10.49 -0.03
N LEU A 136 1.63 11.62 -0.53
CA LEU A 136 2.93 12.19 -0.15
C LEU A 136 3.00 12.51 1.34
N ASN A 137 1.93 13.01 1.93
CA ASN A 137 1.88 13.27 3.37
C ASN A 137 1.95 11.97 4.18
N LEU A 138 1.20 10.94 3.81
CA LEU A 138 1.16 9.68 4.54
C LEU A 138 2.46 8.86 4.39
N TRP A 139 3.10 8.91 3.22
CA TRP A 139 4.34 8.18 2.87
C TRP A 139 5.62 8.95 3.18
N ASN A 140 5.55 10.20 3.70
CA ASN A 140 6.72 11.05 3.91
C ASN A 140 7.87 10.32 4.63
N ASP A 141 7.60 9.72 5.79
CA ASP A 141 8.61 9.00 6.60
C ASP A 141 9.25 7.80 5.84
N PHE A 142 8.51 7.19 4.90
CA PHE A 142 8.99 6.08 4.08
C PHE A 142 9.79 6.58 2.88
N LEU A 143 9.40 7.69 2.29
CA LEU A 143 10.15 8.36 1.22
C LEU A 143 11.51 8.84 1.72
N ASP A 144 11.57 9.47 2.90
CA ASP A 144 12.82 9.90 3.52
C ASP A 144 13.78 8.72 3.76
N LYS A 145 13.24 7.58 4.22
CA LYS A 145 14.01 6.35 4.45
C LYS A 145 14.39 5.63 3.15
N SER A 146 13.77 5.94 2.03
CA SER A 146 14.06 5.31 0.73
C SER A 146 15.43 5.70 0.16
N SER A 147 16.11 6.71 0.74
CA SER A 147 17.50 7.03 0.43
C SER A 147 18.44 5.85 0.67
N ILE A 148 18.12 5.00 1.66
CA ILE A 148 18.90 3.79 1.97
C ILE A 148 18.26 2.61 1.24
N THR A 149 18.80 2.23 0.09
CA THR A 149 18.37 1.00 -0.60
C THR A 149 18.94 -0.20 0.14
N LYS A 150 18.14 -0.84 0.99
CA LYS A 150 18.48 -2.17 1.52
C LYS A 150 18.27 -3.18 0.41
N ILE A 151 19.36 -3.51 -0.29
CA ILE A 151 19.34 -4.63 -1.22
C ILE A 151 19.29 -5.91 -0.38
N ASP A 152 18.28 -6.76 -0.62
CA ASP A 152 18.17 -8.07 0.02
C ASP A 152 19.45 -8.89 -0.22
N ALA A 153 19.96 -9.54 0.82
CA ALA A 153 21.22 -10.31 0.76
C ALA A 153 21.20 -11.39 -0.33
N LYS A 154 20.03 -12.00 -0.59
CA LYS A 154 19.84 -12.96 -1.69
C LYS A 154 20.03 -12.30 -3.04
N THR A 155 19.44 -11.14 -3.27
CA THR A 155 19.60 -10.35 -4.51
C THR A 155 21.04 -9.91 -4.69
N GLN A 156 21.72 -9.43 -3.65
CA GLN A 156 23.14 -9.08 -3.71
C GLN A 156 24.01 -10.28 -4.13
N LEU A 157 23.75 -11.45 -3.54
CA LEU A 157 24.48 -12.67 -3.87
C LEU A 157 24.22 -13.11 -5.32
N GLN A 158 22.99 -13.00 -5.80
CA GLN A 158 22.63 -13.32 -7.18
C GLN A 158 23.30 -12.37 -8.17
N GLU A 159 23.27 -11.07 -7.93
CA GLU A 159 23.95 -10.06 -8.75
C GLU A 159 25.47 -10.29 -8.78
N HIS A 160 26.06 -10.56 -7.60
CA HIS A 160 27.50 -10.87 -7.51
C HIS A 160 27.85 -12.14 -8.30
N SER A 161 27.08 -13.21 -8.15
CA SER A 161 27.30 -14.48 -8.85
C SER A 161 27.19 -14.33 -10.36
N LEU A 162 26.15 -13.65 -10.84
CA LEU A 162 25.99 -13.35 -12.27
C LEU A 162 27.14 -12.51 -12.82
N LYS A 163 27.57 -11.50 -12.09
CA LYS A 163 28.69 -10.63 -12.51
C LYS A 163 29.99 -11.40 -12.60
N LYS A 164 30.29 -12.23 -11.60
CA LYS A 164 31.59 -12.93 -11.47
C LYS A 164 31.64 -14.25 -12.19
N TYR A 165 30.58 -15.05 -12.10
CA TYR A 165 30.57 -16.44 -12.58
C TYR A 165 29.61 -16.67 -13.78
N LYS A 166 28.89 -15.62 -14.21
CA LYS A 166 27.88 -15.70 -15.30
C LYS A 166 26.76 -16.73 -15.04
N SER A 167 26.57 -17.14 -13.79
CA SER A 167 25.56 -18.12 -13.36
C SER A 167 24.92 -17.71 -12.04
N LEU A 168 23.69 -18.16 -11.80
CA LEU A 168 23.00 -17.97 -10.53
C LEU A 168 23.57 -18.86 -9.42
N PRO A 169 23.59 -18.42 -8.15
CA PRO A 169 24.03 -19.24 -7.04
C PRO A 169 23.06 -20.43 -6.83
N VAL A 170 23.63 -21.59 -6.51
CA VAL A 170 22.86 -22.79 -6.15
C VAL A 170 22.69 -22.82 -4.64
N TYR A 171 21.46 -22.85 -4.17
CA TYR A 171 21.14 -22.91 -2.75
C TYR A 171 20.92 -24.34 -2.29
N LYS A 172 21.62 -24.77 -1.22
CA LYS A 172 21.40 -26.05 -0.57
C LYS A 172 20.93 -25.81 0.87
N ILE A 173 19.84 -26.46 1.26
CA ILE A 173 19.35 -26.44 2.65
C ILE A 173 20.15 -27.47 3.43
N ASN A 174 21.06 -27.05 4.27
CA ASN A 174 21.89 -27.95 5.09
C ASN A 174 21.22 -28.32 6.44
N LYS A 175 20.35 -27.48 6.96
CA LYS A 175 19.65 -27.70 8.23
C LYS A 175 18.36 -26.90 8.29
N GLN A 176 17.27 -27.52 8.67
CA GLN A 176 16.01 -26.84 8.95
C GLN A 176 15.81 -26.88 10.46
N SER A 177 15.97 -25.74 11.14
CA SER A 177 15.68 -25.58 12.56
C SER A 177 14.54 -24.57 12.69
N GLY A 178 13.43 -25.03 13.20
CA GLY A 178 12.26 -24.24 13.53
C GLY A 178 11.10 -25.14 13.91
N PRO A 179 10.19 -24.65 14.78
CA PRO A 179 9.00 -25.41 15.16
C PRO A 179 8.08 -25.64 13.97
#